data_04e1f4c05ce09f5e03d6a085090ea8ec
#
_entry.id   04e1f4c05ce09f5e03d6a085090ea8ec
#
_cell.length_a   1.000
_cell.length_b   1.000
_cell.length_c   1.000
_cell.angle_alpha   90.00
_cell.angle_beta   90.00
_cell.angle_gamma   90.00
#
_symmetry.space_group_name_H-M   'P 1'
#
loop_
_entity.id
_entity.type
_entity.pdbx_description
1 polymer ?
#
loop_
_entity_poly.entity_id
_entity_poly.type
_entity_poly.pdbx_seq_one_letter_code
_entity_poly.pdbx_strand_id
1 'polypeptide(L)'
;VKDPRHGGAGESGEQGTAGRQPKPKAKPRVPAVKGLKDDRFAGKTVRPGDTAEVQLKVSETVSHQPGRIPAIVLRGERAGPTVFVMSAVHGDEINGVAIVRHLIAGLSGRLERGTLIAIPVANRFGFDANDRYLPDRRDLNRHFPGDAKGNMALRIADHLFRKVVAISDCGIDLHTAAAGNSNLCHIRGDAGDAAVKGLMRATGVPVLVHSEGPRGSLRRAATEAGIPTILFEAGEAARFHRHAVEIGNHAALQLLSHVGLVGARFQPPAFQTLVRKSEWVRSDHGGILDLRVDPGDLVERKQPIGSIYDPYGRHVDVVHADRSGVVLGIATDPLIHPGMALVHIGQLDKTLQAARDYVASGGDLGYIRWKPPLRREGA
;
A
#
# COMPACT_ATOMS: atom_id res chain seq x y z
N VAL A 1 2.56 72.20 5.45
CA VAL A 1 2.26 73.29 6.33
C VAL A 1 1.58 72.72 7.57
N LYS A 2 2.33 72.76 8.70
CA LYS A 2 1.92 72.70 10.11
C LYS A 2 1.36 71.41 10.72
N ASP A 3 2.21 70.65 11.40
CA ASP A 3 2.05 70.14 12.78
C ASP A 3 1.72 71.31 13.78
N PRO A 4 1.15 71.18 15.00
CA PRO A 4 1.49 70.18 16.02
C PRO A 4 0.45 69.82 17.15
N ARG A 5 0.73 68.76 17.92
CA ARG A 5 0.81 68.61 19.40
C ARG A 5 -0.40 68.32 20.30
N HIS A 6 -0.11 67.37 21.20
CA HIS A 6 -0.56 67.15 22.59
C HIS A 6 -1.95 66.52 22.78
N GLY A 7 -2.15 65.56 23.60
CA GLY A 7 -1.51 64.93 24.76
C GLY A 7 -2.59 64.19 25.52
N GLY A 8 -2.27 63.19 26.29
CA GLY A 8 -3.22 62.62 27.23
C GLY A 8 -3.06 61.12 27.47
N ALA A 9 -2.41 60.76 28.56
CA ALA A 9 -2.25 59.44 29.08
C ALA A 9 -3.58 58.86 29.59
N GLY A 10 -3.78 57.53 29.37
CA GLY A 10 -4.84 56.76 30.00
C GLY A 10 -4.45 55.30 30.00
N GLU A 11 -3.87 54.88 31.12
CA GLU A 11 -3.69 53.45 31.42
C GLU A 11 -5.03 52.75 31.53
N SER A 12 -5.26 51.69 30.77
CA SER A 12 -6.31 50.70 31.09
C SER A 12 -5.83 49.33 30.70
N GLY A 13 -5.77 48.45 31.69
CA GLY A 13 -5.19 47.13 31.70
C GLY A 13 -5.71 46.19 30.61
N GLU A 14 -4.81 45.62 29.90
CA GLU A 14 -5.06 44.45 29.06
C GLU A 14 -5.22 43.20 29.94
N GLN A 15 -6.47 42.78 30.14
CA GLN A 15 -6.76 41.45 30.62
C GLN A 15 -6.51 40.46 29.45
N GLY A 16 -5.42 39.69 29.57
CA GLY A 16 -5.08 38.64 28.65
C GLY A 16 -6.19 37.60 28.51
N THR A 17 -6.83 37.57 27.35
CA THR A 17 -7.68 36.45 26.97
C THR A 17 -6.83 35.21 26.69
N ALA A 18 -6.75 34.31 27.68
CA ALA A 18 -6.16 33.01 27.51
C ALA A 18 -6.83 32.28 26.32
N GLY A 19 -6.11 32.10 25.21
CA GLY A 19 -6.55 31.39 24.06
C GLY A 19 -6.94 29.95 24.41
N ARG A 20 -8.24 29.65 24.31
CA ARG A 20 -8.76 28.31 24.45
C ARG A 20 -8.11 27.43 23.36
N GLN A 21 -7.20 26.55 23.76
CA GLN A 21 -6.73 25.49 22.90
C GLN A 21 -7.93 24.67 22.39
N PRO A 22 -8.01 24.37 21.09
CA PRO A 22 -9.08 23.54 20.54
C PRO A 22 -9.03 22.16 21.22
N LYS A 23 -10.15 21.75 21.82
CA LYS A 23 -10.30 20.40 22.39
C LYS A 23 -9.94 19.37 21.33
N PRO A 24 -9.13 18.34 21.65
CA PRO A 24 -8.83 17.27 20.72
C PRO A 24 -10.15 16.65 20.25
N LYS A 25 -10.33 16.55 18.93
CA LYS A 25 -11.50 15.87 18.33
C LYS A 25 -11.55 14.47 18.92
N ALA A 26 -12.67 14.11 19.51
CA ALA A 26 -12.92 12.78 20.05
C ALA A 26 -12.64 11.74 18.94
N LYS A 27 -11.74 10.76 19.21
CA LYS A 27 -11.50 9.63 18.31
C LYS A 27 -12.87 8.98 18.03
N PRO A 28 -13.19 8.68 16.76
CA PRO A 28 -14.42 7.96 16.46
C PRO A 28 -14.39 6.64 17.24
N ARG A 29 -15.45 6.37 18.00
CA ARG A 29 -15.63 5.09 18.67
C ARG A 29 -15.64 4.00 17.59
N VAL A 30 -14.72 3.04 17.67
CA VAL A 30 -14.79 1.81 16.88
C VAL A 30 -16.15 1.18 17.20
N PRO A 31 -17.04 1.01 16.22
CA PRO A 31 -18.31 0.31 16.45
C PRO A 31 -18.01 -1.13 16.89
N ALA A 32 -18.83 -1.67 17.79
CA ALA A 32 -18.74 -3.06 18.23
C ALA A 32 -18.64 -4.03 17.05
N VAL A 33 -17.87 -5.11 17.24
CA VAL A 33 -17.50 -6.17 16.29
C VAL A 33 -18.39 -6.20 15.05
N LYS A 34 -17.82 -5.76 13.94
CA LYS A 34 -18.46 -5.78 12.65
C LYS A 34 -18.28 -7.21 12.12
N GLY A 35 -19.29 -7.89 11.82
CA GLY A 35 -19.23 -9.25 11.29
C GLY A 35 -20.29 -9.43 10.22
N LEU A 36 -20.38 -10.62 9.68
CA LEU A 36 -21.47 -10.98 8.78
C LEU A 36 -22.78 -10.98 9.58
N LYS A 37 -23.70 -10.10 9.23
CA LYS A 37 -25.07 -10.15 9.78
C LYS A 37 -25.77 -11.38 9.22
N ASP A 38 -26.43 -12.14 10.12
CA ASP A 38 -27.25 -13.32 9.77
C ASP A 38 -26.52 -14.34 8.87
N ASP A 39 -25.22 -14.51 9.08
CA ASP A 39 -24.37 -15.44 8.29
C ASP A 39 -24.40 -15.19 6.76
N ARG A 40 -24.75 -13.97 6.32
CA ARG A 40 -24.91 -13.66 4.89
C ARG A 40 -23.88 -12.67 4.39
N PHE A 41 -23.29 -13.00 3.24
CA PHE A 41 -22.44 -12.09 2.49
C PHE A 41 -22.91 -12.03 1.04
N ALA A 42 -23.25 -10.83 0.56
CA ALA A 42 -23.73 -10.57 -0.80
C ALA A 42 -24.85 -11.53 -1.27
N GLY A 43 -25.77 -11.87 -0.36
CA GLY A 43 -26.91 -12.75 -0.64
C GLY A 43 -26.63 -14.26 -0.45
N LYS A 44 -25.38 -14.66 -0.25
CA LYS A 44 -25.01 -16.07 0.01
C LYS A 44 -24.84 -16.29 1.51
N THR A 45 -25.31 -17.44 1.99
CA THR A 45 -25.07 -17.87 3.36
C THR A 45 -23.66 -18.44 3.48
N VAL A 46 -22.91 -18.00 4.50
CA VAL A 46 -21.57 -18.48 4.83
C VAL A 46 -21.57 -18.84 6.31
N ARG A 47 -21.78 -20.12 6.63
CA ARG A 47 -21.84 -20.62 8.01
C ARG A 47 -20.44 -20.66 8.63
N PRO A 48 -20.33 -20.72 9.97
CA PRO A 48 -19.07 -21.03 10.64
C PRO A 48 -18.44 -22.32 10.05
N GLY A 49 -17.15 -22.27 9.77
CA GLY A 49 -16.39 -23.33 9.10
C GLY A 49 -16.44 -23.32 7.57
N ASP A 50 -17.34 -22.56 6.95
CA ASP A 50 -17.50 -22.53 5.51
C ASP A 50 -16.48 -21.65 4.77
N THR A 51 -16.21 -22.04 3.52
CA THR A 51 -15.60 -21.20 2.49
C THR A 51 -16.59 -20.98 1.35
N ALA A 52 -16.80 -19.75 0.93
CA ALA A 52 -17.76 -19.42 -0.10
C ALA A 52 -17.17 -18.47 -1.16
N GLU A 53 -17.32 -18.84 -2.42
CA GLU A 53 -17.08 -17.93 -3.55
C GLU A 53 -18.35 -17.11 -3.82
N VAL A 54 -18.18 -15.81 -3.97
CA VAL A 54 -19.26 -14.85 -4.14
C VAL A 54 -18.93 -13.89 -5.27
N GLN A 55 -19.94 -13.41 -5.98
CA GLN A 55 -19.81 -12.40 -7.03
C GLN A 55 -20.50 -11.11 -6.58
N LEU A 56 -19.73 -10.06 -6.33
CA LEU A 56 -20.27 -8.74 -6.01
C LEU A 56 -20.71 -8.05 -7.31
N LYS A 57 -22.01 -7.84 -7.51
CA LYS A 57 -22.50 -7.03 -8.63
C LYS A 57 -22.25 -5.55 -8.31
N VAL A 58 -21.32 -4.91 -9.02
CA VAL A 58 -20.86 -3.55 -8.72
C VAL A 58 -21.23 -2.53 -9.78
N SER A 59 -21.47 -2.96 -11.02
CA SER A 59 -21.78 -2.10 -12.15
C SER A 59 -22.40 -2.92 -13.29
N GLU A 60 -22.49 -2.32 -14.46
CA GLU A 60 -22.87 -2.98 -15.73
C GLU A 60 -21.89 -2.59 -16.83
N THR A 61 -21.68 -3.48 -17.80
CA THR A 61 -20.89 -3.21 -19.00
C THR A 61 -21.72 -2.39 -19.99
N VAL A 62 -21.08 -1.84 -21.02
CA VAL A 62 -21.76 -1.15 -22.11
C VAL A 62 -22.75 -2.05 -22.88
N SER A 63 -22.56 -3.36 -22.84
CA SER A 63 -23.47 -4.37 -23.39
C SER A 63 -24.56 -4.83 -22.40
N HIS A 64 -24.81 -4.06 -21.34
CA HIS A 64 -25.80 -4.33 -20.31
C HIS A 64 -25.58 -5.66 -19.56
N GLN A 65 -24.34 -6.15 -19.51
CA GLN A 65 -24.00 -7.32 -18.72
C GLN A 65 -23.58 -6.91 -17.31
N PRO A 66 -23.91 -7.71 -16.27
CA PRO A 66 -23.49 -7.40 -14.89
C PRO A 66 -21.97 -7.38 -14.76
N GLY A 67 -21.41 -6.24 -14.36
CA GLY A 67 -20.03 -6.11 -13.87
C GLY A 67 -19.93 -6.73 -12.50
N ARG A 68 -19.17 -7.83 -12.36
CA ARG A 68 -19.04 -8.59 -11.12
C ARG A 68 -17.59 -8.64 -10.66
N ILE A 69 -17.38 -8.49 -9.37
CA ILE A 69 -16.10 -8.62 -8.70
C ILE A 69 -16.08 -9.94 -7.92
N PRO A 70 -15.08 -10.81 -8.14
CA PRO A 70 -14.95 -12.04 -7.37
C PRO A 70 -14.58 -11.74 -5.92
N ALA A 71 -15.23 -12.39 -4.97
CA ALA A 71 -14.93 -12.36 -3.57
C ALA A 71 -14.93 -13.79 -3.02
N ILE A 72 -14.01 -14.08 -2.11
CA ILE A 72 -13.95 -15.35 -1.41
C ILE A 72 -14.03 -15.04 0.08
N VAL A 73 -14.98 -15.69 0.76
CA VAL A 73 -15.19 -15.53 2.19
C VAL A 73 -14.85 -16.82 2.88
N LEU A 74 -13.85 -16.79 3.75
CA LEU A 74 -13.51 -17.88 4.65
C LEU A 74 -14.02 -17.51 6.03
N ARG A 75 -14.79 -18.39 6.65
CA ARG A 75 -15.29 -18.19 7.99
C ARG A 75 -14.79 -19.27 8.93
N GLY A 76 -14.13 -18.88 10.01
CA GLY A 76 -13.71 -19.79 11.05
C GLY A 76 -14.89 -20.30 11.88
N GLU A 77 -14.71 -21.42 12.57
CA GLU A 77 -15.74 -22.03 13.43
C GLU A 77 -16.11 -21.15 14.62
N ARG A 78 -15.14 -20.39 15.14
CA ARG A 78 -15.32 -19.52 16.31
C ARG A 78 -15.46 -18.06 15.90
N ALA A 79 -16.21 -17.29 16.68
CA ALA A 79 -16.30 -15.85 16.51
C ALA A 79 -14.91 -15.19 16.63
N GLY A 80 -14.70 -14.13 15.86
CA GLY A 80 -13.44 -13.39 15.82
C GLY A 80 -13.55 -12.17 14.91
N PRO A 81 -12.43 -11.46 14.68
CA PRO A 81 -12.43 -10.28 13.82
C PRO A 81 -12.72 -10.62 12.36
N THR A 82 -13.20 -9.62 11.63
CA THR A 82 -13.36 -9.67 10.18
C THR A 82 -12.21 -8.89 9.54
N VAL A 83 -11.46 -9.53 8.65
CA VAL A 83 -10.31 -8.92 7.97
C VAL A 83 -10.55 -8.97 6.46
N PHE A 84 -10.26 -7.86 5.77
CA PHE A 84 -10.24 -7.90 4.32
C PHE A 84 -8.80 -7.95 3.78
N VAL A 85 -8.64 -8.69 2.69
CA VAL A 85 -7.45 -8.68 1.82
C VAL A 85 -7.91 -8.32 0.43
N MET A 86 -7.44 -7.18 -0.09
CA MET A 86 -7.84 -6.68 -1.40
C MET A 86 -6.64 -6.59 -2.33
N SER A 87 -6.83 -6.91 -3.60
CA SER A 87 -5.80 -6.86 -4.62
C SER A 87 -6.36 -6.32 -5.93
N ALA A 88 -5.45 -5.98 -6.84
CA ALA A 88 -5.75 -5.48 -8.17
C ALA A 88 -6.81 -4.34 -8.15
N VAL A 89 -6.64 -3.37 -7.24
CA VAL A 89 -7.32 -2.07 -7.29
C VAL A 89 -6.89 -1.32 -8.55
N HIS A 90 -5.64 -1.53 -8.98
CA HIS A 90 -5.18 -1.27 -10.34
C HIS A 90 -5.13 -2.60 -11.09
N GLY A 91 -5.73 -2.67 -12.28
CA GLY A 91 -5.98 -3.94 -12.93
C GLY A 91 -4.74 -4.70 -13.38
N ASP A 92 -3.65 -3.99 -13.67
CA ASP A 92 -2.35 -4.53 -14.09
C ASP A 92 -1.44 -4.97 -12.93
N GLU A 93 -1.79 -4.67 -11.66
CA GLU A 93 -0.98 -4.99 -10.48
C GLU A 93 -1.28 -6.40 -9.96
N ILE A 94 -0.71 -7.42 -10.60
CA ILE A 94 -1.14 -8.82 -10.46
C ILE A 94 -0.45 -9.64 -9.37
N ASN A 95 0.65 -9.18 -8.75
CA ASN A 95 1.32 -9.91 -7.66
C ASN A 95 0.35 -10.20 -6.50
N GLY A 96 -0.50 -9.22 -6.16
CA GLY A 96 -1.51 -9.37 -5.13
C GLY A 96 -2.53 -10.48 -5.44
N VAL A 97 -2.88 -10.70 -6.70
CA VAL A 97 -3.77 -11.79 -7.12
C VAL A 97 -3.17 -13.14 -6.79
N ALA A 98 -1.86 -13.32 -7.05
CA ALA A 98 -1.14 -14.54 -6.69
C ALA A 98 -1.02 -14.72 -5.17
N ILE A 99 -0.79 -13.63 -4.41
CA ILE A 99 -0.76 -13.65 -2.95
C ILE A 99 -2.12 -14.12 -2.40
N VAL A 100 -3.22 -13.53 -2.85
CA VAL A 100 -4.58 -13.93 -2.44
C VAL A 100 -4.84 -15.40 -2.75
N ARG A 101 -4.45 -15.89 -3.94
CA ARG A 101 -4.59 -17.30 -4.33
C ARG A 101 -3.86 -18.23 -3.36
N HIS A 102 -2.60 -17.92 -3.01
CA HIS A 102 -1.81 -18.73 -2.07
C HIS A 102 -2.41 -18.68 -0.67
N LEU A 103 -2.85 -17.52 -0.22
CA LEU A 103 -3.48 -17.33 1.09
C LEU A 103 -4.75 -18.19 1.22
N ILE A 104 -5.63 -18.16 0.22
CA ILE A 104 -6.85 -18.95 0.20
C ILE A 104 -6.55 -20.44 0.18
N ALA A 105 -5.63 -20.89 -0.68
CA ALA A 105 -5.23 -22.31 -0.75
C ALA A 105 -4.66 -22.82 0.58
N GLY A 106 -3.93 -21.98 1.31
CA GLY A 106 -3.36 -22.33 2.62
C GLY A 106 -4.36 -22.31 3.79
N LEU A 107 -5.42 -21.50 3.70
CA LEU A 107 -6.37 -21.26 4.78
C LEU A 107 -7.74 -21.91 4.60
N SER A 108 -8.09 -22.36 3.40
CA SER A 108 -9.39 -23.01 3.13
C SER A 108 -9.57 -24.23 4.03
N GLY A 109 -10.65 -24.27 4.80
CA GLY A 109 -10.93 -25.32 5.80
C GLY A 109 -10.00 -25.30 7.03
N ARG A 110 -9.17 -24.25 7.20
CA ARG A 110 -8.20 -24.13 8.32
C ARG A 110 -8.33 -22.85 9.11
N LEU A 111 -9.24 -21.96 8.74
CA LEU A 111 -9.48 -20.74 9.48
C LEU A 111 -10.17 -21.09 10.82
N GLU A 112 -9.52 -20.82 11.93
CA GLU A 112 -10.04 -21.25 13.24
C GLU A 112 -11.13 -20.33 13.77
N ARG A 113 -11.01 -19.03 13.52
CA ARG A 113 -11.92 -18.02 14.04
C ARG A 113 -12.01 -16.80 13.15
N GLY A 114 -13.08 -16.01 13.32
CA GLY A 114 -13.28 -14.77 12.59
C GLY A 114 -13.66 -14.98 11.14
N THR A 115 -13.46 -13.96 10.32
CA THR A 115 -13.82 -13.97 8.90
C THR A 115 -12.73 -13.33 8.08
N LEU A 116 -12.28 -13.98 7.02
CA LEU A 116 -11.44 -13.41 5.98
C LEU A 116 -12.29 -13.13 4.73
N ILE A 117 -12.32 -11.88 4.28
CA ILE A 117 -12.95 -11.48 3.01
C ILE A 117 -11.83 -11.16 2.04
N ALA A 118 -11.60 -12.02 1.07
CA ALA A 118 -10.55 -11.87 0.08
C ALA A 118 -11.14 -11.42 -1.26
N ILE A 119 -10.61 -10.32 -1.80
CA ILE A 119 -10.95 -9.75 -3.10
C ILE A 119 -9.72 -9.87 -4.01
N PRO A 120 -9.61 -10.93 -4.82
CA PRO A 120 -8.44 -11.13 -5.68
C PRO A 120 -8.31 -10.07 -6.77
N VAL A 121 -9.43 -9.55 -7.28
CA VAL A 121 -9.46 -8.57 -8.36
C VAL A 121 -10.53 -7.52 -8.07
N ALA A 122 -10.13 -6.36 -7.53
CA ALA A 122 -11.05 -5.27 -7.21
C ALA A 122 -11.43 -4.45 -8.46
N ASN A 123 -10.48 -4.17 -9.34
CA ASN A 123 -10.72 -3.55 -10.64
C ASN A 123 -10.81 -4.61 -11.74
N ARG A 124 -11.93 -5.33 -11.79
CA ARG A 124 -12.16 -6.37 -12.79
C ARG A 124 -12.04 -5.87 -14.24
N PHE A 125 -12.50 -4.66 -14.52
CA PHE A 125 -12.48 -4.12 -15.87
C PHE A 125 -11.06 -3.76 -16.33
N GLY A 126 -10.25 -3.15 -15.46
CA GLY A 126 -8.84 -2.91 -15.71
C GLY A 126 -8.05 -4.22 -15.83
N PHE A 127 -8.35 -5.20 -14.98
CA PHE A 127 -7.70 -6.51 -15.01
C PHE A 127 -7.93 -7.23 -16.35
N ASP A 128 -9.19 -7.25 -16.83
CA ASP A 128 -9.51 -7.88 -18.11
C ASP A 128 -8.84 -7.18 -19.30
N ALA A 129 -8.57 -5.86 -19.17
CA ALA A 129 -7.90 -5.05 -20.17
C ALA A 129 -6.36 -5.01 -19.99
N ASN A 130 -5.83 -5.63 -18.93
CA ASN A 130 -4.42 -5.46 -18.50
C ASN A 130 -4.01 -3.98 -18.40
N ASP A 131 -4.89 -3.17 -17.82
CA ASP A 131 -4.73 -1.72 -17.64
C ASP A 131 -4.89 -1.35 -16.16
N ARG A 132 -4.12 -0.38 -15.72
CA ARG A 132 -4.21 0.20 -14.39
C ARG A 132 -5.60 0.78 -14.11
N TYR A 133 -6.18 1.44 -15.10
CA TYR A 133 -7.37 2.25 -14.99
C TYR A 133 -8.66 1.48 -15.27
N LEU A 134 -9.78 2.08 -14.92
CA LEU A 134 -11.10 1.68 -15.39
C LEU A 134 -11.31 2.09 -16.87
N PRO A 135 -12.31 1.53 -17.58
CA PRO A 135 -12.59 1.87 -18.99
C PRO A 135 -12.82 3.38 -19.24
N ASP A 136 -13.28 4.10 -18.23
CA ASP A 136 -13.45 5.56 -18.27
C ASP A 136 -12.17 6.34 -17.92
N ARG A 137 -11.02 5.66 -17.92
CA ARG A 137 -9.66 6.18 -17.65
C ARG A 137 -9.48 6.75 -16.25
N ARG A 138 -10.33 6.38 -15.29
CA ARG A 138 -10.22 6.79 -13.89
C ARG A 138 -9.44 5.79 -13.06
N ASP A 139 -8.63 6.33 -12.14
CA ASP A 139 -7.94 5.55 -11.11
C ASP A 139 -8.93 5.21 -9.98
N LEU A 140 -9.32 3.93 -9.86
CA LEU A 140 -10.22 3.48 -8.79
C LEU A 140 -9.69 3.87 -7.40
N ASN A 141 -8.35 3.86 -7.20
CA ASN A 141 -7.70 4.19 -5.93
C ASN A 141 -7.59 5.72 -5.68
N ARG A 142 -8.47 6.50 -6.30
CA ARG A 142 -8.69 7.93 -6.04
C ARG A 142 -10.16 8.24 -5.77
N HIS A 143 -11.00 7.19 -5.67
CA HIS A 143 -12.45 7.36 -5.61
C HIS A 143 -13.10 6.77 -4.35
N PHE A 144 -12.31 6.19 -3.40
CA PHE A 144 -12.84 5.74 -2.12
C PHE A 144 -13.14 6.91 -1.16
N PRO A 145 -14.21 6.82 -0.32
CA PRO A 145 -15.08 5.66 -0.09
C PRO A 145 -16.15 5.44 -1.16
N GLY A 146 -16.26 6.31 -2.17
CA GLY A 146 -17.19 6.18 -3.27
C GLY A 146 -18.49 6.97 -3.11
N ASP A 147 -19.34 6.86 -4.14
CA ASP A 147 -20.70 7.41 -4.18
C ASP A 147 -21.57 6.53 -5.10
N ALA A 148 -22.67 6.01 -4.57
CA ALA A 148 -23.59 5.15 -5.30
C ALA A 148 -24.27 5.84 -6.51
N LYS A 149 -24.31 7.17 -6.54
CA LYS A 149 -24.88 7.98 -7.63
C LYS A 149 -23.82 8.59 -8.56
N GLY A 150 -22.54 8.36 -8.27
CA GLY A 150 -21.42 8.90 -9.01
C GLY A 150 -21.14 8.19 -10.33
N ASN A 151 -19.97 8.52 -10.92
CA ASN A 151 -19.44 7.82 -12.09
C ASN A 151 -19.08 6.36 -11.77
N MET A 152 -18.62 5.61 -12.78
CA MET A 152 -18.31 4.18 -12.64
C MET A 152 -17.31 3.90 -11.49
N ALA A 153 -16.23 4.69 -11.40
CA ALA A 153 -15.23 4.54 -10.36
C ALA A 153 -15.79 4.77 -8.95
N LEU A 154 -16.59 5.83 -8.76
CA LEU A 154 -17.25 6.14 -7.49
C LEU A 154 -18.24 5.05 -7.08
N ARG A 155 -19.01 4.50 -8.02
CA ARG A 155 -19.99 3.43 -7.74
C ARG A 155 -19.30 2.12 -7.36
N ILE A 156 -18.22 1.75 -8.03
CA ILE A 156 -17.44 0.55 -7.69
C ILE A 156 -16.79 0.72 -6.32
N ALA A 157 -16.16 1.88 -6.07
CA ALA A 157 -15.56 2.20 -4.79
C ALA A 157 -16.57 2.17 -3.64
N ASP A 158 -17.75 2.78 -3.79
CA ASP A 158 -18.84 2.74 -2.82
C ASP A 158 -19.29 1.31 -2.50
N HIS A 159 -19.44 0.50 -3.54
CA HIS A 159 -19.88 -0.87 -3.36
C HIS A 159 -18.84 -1.72 -2.59
N LEU A 160 -17.56 -1.63 -2.98
CA LEU A 160 -16.45 -2.29 -2.27
C LEU A 160 -16.33 -1.77 -0.83
N PHE A 161 -16.42 -0.45 -0.65
CA PHE A 161 -16.29 0.14 0.67
C PHE A 161 -17.40 -0.32 1.61
N ARG A 162 -18.66 -0.20 1.21
CA ARG A 162 -19.80 -0.58 2.06
C ARG A 162 -19.93 -2.08 2.29
N LYS A 163 -19.60 -2.91 1.29
CA LYS A 163 -19.82 -4.36 1.36
C LYS A 163 -18.63 -5.15 1.93
N VAL A 164 -17.43 -4.58 1.86
CA VAL A 164 -16.20 -5.26 2.30
C VAL A 164 -15.52 -4.49 3.40
N VAL A 165 -15.11 -3.24 3.12
CA VAL A 165 -14.30 -2.45 4.06
C VAL A 165 -15.07 -2.12 5.33
N ALA A 166 -16.28 -1.54 5.20
CA ALA A 166 -17.06 -1.04 6.31
C ALA A 166 -17.54 -2.13 7.30
N ILE A 167 -17.56 -3.39 6.91
CA ILE A 167 -17.91 -4.52 7.77
C ILE A 167 -16.67 -5.24 8.34
N SER A 168 -15.47 -4.77 8.01
CA SER A 168 -14.22 -5.34 8.49
C SER A 168 -13.65 -4.55 9.68
N ASP A 169 -12.85 -5.23 10.50
CA ASP A 169 -12.17 -4.63 11.65
C ASP A 169 -10.81 -4.05 11.24
N CYS A 170 -10.17 -4.62 10.21
CA CYS A 170 -8.94 -4.10 9.59
C CYS A 170 -8.74 -4.71 8.21
N GLY A 171 -7.69 -4.27 7.48
CA GLY A 171 -7.37 -4.84 6.18
C GLY A 171 -5.98 -4.55 5.64
N ILE A 172 -5.69 -5.24 4.54
CA ILE A 172 -4.49 -5.04 3.73
C ILE A 172 -4.86 -4.91 2.26
N ASP A 173 -4.27 -3.89 1.61
CA ASP A 173 -4.36 -3.61 0.18
C ASP A 173 -3.04 -4.03 -0.49
N LEU A 174 -3.10 -4.86 -1.52
CA LEU A 174 -1.93 -5.47 -2.16
C LEU A 174 -1.67 -4.83 -3.52
N HIS A 175 -0.54 -4.16 -3.64
CA HIS A 175 -0.12 -3.40 -4.81
C HIS A 175 1.24 -3.80 -5.36
N THR A 176 1.54 -3.32 -6.56
CA THR A 176 2.88 -3.26 -7.15
C THR A 176 3.22 -1.81 -7.49
N ALA A 177 4.44 -1.56 -7.97
CA ALA A 177 4.71 -0.32 -8.68
C ALA A 177 3.83 -0.21 -9.94
N ALA A 178 3.56 1.02 -10.37
CA ALA A 178 2.94 1.28 -11.67
C ALA A 178 3.87 0.81 -12.81
N ALA A 179 3.30 0.61 -14.01
CA ALA A 179 4.07 0.27 -15.21
C ALA A 179 5.28 1.20 -15.40
N GLY A 180 6.41 0.64 -15.81
CA GLY A 180 7.68 1.35 -15.97
C GLY A 180 8.42 1.62 -14.66
N ASN A 181 7.98 1.04 -13.54
CA ASN A 181 8.66 1.14 -12.24
C ASN A 181 8.70 -0.21 -11.52
N SER A 182 9.66 -0.40 -10.62
CA SER A 182 9.76 -1.55 -9.74
C SER A 182 9.97 -1.11 -8.30
N ASN A 183 9.24 -1.73 -7.37
CA ASN A 183 9.30 -1.41 -5.94
C ASN A 183 9.93 -2.55 -5.12
N LEU A 184 10.71 -2.16 -4.12
CA LEU A 184 11.06 -3.00 -2.98
C LEU A 184 9.79 -3.55 -2.29
N CYS A 185 9.85 -4.76 -1.74
CA CYS A 185 8.80 -5.22 -0.85
C CYS A 185 8.76 -4.36 0.42
N HIS A 186 7.72 -3.57 0.61
CA HIS A 186 7.56 -2.74 1.79
C HIS A 186 6.09 -2.54 2.17
N ILE A 187 5.87 -2.14 3.42
CA ILE A 187 4.53 -1.82 3.94
C ILE A 187 4.37 -0.31 4.02
N ARG A 188 3.26 0.21 3.53
CA ARG A 188 2.83 1.61 3.72
C ARG A 188 1.64 1.69 4.65
N GLY A 189 1.64 2.67 5.54
CA GLY A 189 0.52 2.95 6.45
C GLY A 189 0.69 4.30 7.14
N ASP A 190 -0.39 4.78 7.74
CA ASP A 190 -0.32 5.92 8.64
C ASP A 190 0.27 5.49 10.00
N ALA A 191 1.59 5.60 10.14
CA ALA A 191 2.27 5.26 11.40
C ALA A 191 1.97 6.25 12.55
N GLY A 192 1.20 7.31 12.31
CA GLY A 192 0.63 8.19 13.32
C GLY A 192 -0.56 7.55 14.04
N ASP A 193 -1.31 6.67 13.36
CA ASP A 193 -2.34 5.85 13.97
C ASP A 193 -1.72 4.61 14.64
N ALA A 194 -2.02 4.40 15.92
CA ALA A 194 -1.41 3.32 16.71
C ALA A 194 -1.83 1.91 16.23
N ALA A 195 -3.07 1.74 15.77
CA ALA A 195 -3.57 0.47 15.27
C ALA A 195 -2.95 0.14 13.90
N VAL A 196 -2.91 1.11 12.98
CA VAL A 196 -2.22 0.96 11.69
C VAL A 196 -0.75 0.62 11.89
N LYS A 197 -0.05 1.34 12.80
CA LYS A 197 1.34 1.08 13.13
C LYS A 197 1.55 -0.34 13.71
N GLY A 198 0.60 -0.82 14.52
CA GLY A 198 0.58 -2.20 15.03
C GLY A 198 0.50 -3.21 13.90
N LEU A 199 -0.43 -3.02 12.96
CA LEU A 199 -0.56 -3.88 11.78
C LEU A 199 0.69 -3.86 10.90
N MET A 200 1.26 -2.66 10.63
CA MET A 200 2.50 -2.54 9.85
C MET A 200 3.61 -3.41 10.43
N ARG A 201 3.83 -3.32 11.74
CA ARG A 201 4.87 -4.10 12.43
C ARG A 201 4.60 -5.59 12.43
N ALA A 202 3.34 -5.96 12.54
CA ALA A 202 2.91 -7.35 12.57
C ALA A 202 3.20 -8.12 11.28
N THR A 203 3.36 -7.44 10.14
CA THR A 203 3.65 -8.10 8.85
C THR A 203 5.02 -8.79 8.80
N GLY A 204 5.97 -8.38 9.64
CA GLY A 204 7.34 -8.86 9.59
C GLY A 204 8.19 -8.33 8.43
N VAL A 205 7.64 -7.49 7.56
CA VAL A 205 8.38 -6.89 6.44
C VAL A 205 9.41 -5.89 6.98
N PRO A 206 10.69 -5.94 6.55
CA PRO A 206 11.77 -5.14 7.11
C PRO A 206 11.59 -3.63 6.93
N VAL A 207 11.04 -3.19 5.80
CA VAL A 207 10.89 -1.76 5.48
C VAL A 207 9.43 -1.34 5.61
N LEU A 208 9.18 -0.43 6.53
CA LEU A 208 7.89 0.21 6.77
C LEU A 208 7.97 1.68 6.31
N VAL A 209 6.96 2.17 5.63
CA VAL A 209 6.91 3.55 5.11
C VAL A 209 5.69 4.26 5.70
N HIS A 210 5.93 5.35 6.44
CA HIS A 210 4.86 6.21 6.91
C HIS A 210 4.26 7.00 5.76
N SER A 211 2.96 6.82 5.55
CA SER A 211 2.18 7.59 4.58
C SER A 211 0.69 7.44 4.86
N GLU A 212 -0.02 8.56 5.04
CA GLU A 212 -1.48 8.55 5.14
C GLU A 212 -2.16 8.05 3.86
N GLY A 213 -1.47 8.17 2.72
CA GLY A 213 -2.01 7.91 1.40
C GLY A 213 -2.69 9.12 0.76
N PRO A 214 -2.83 9.14 -0.57
CA PRO A 214 -3.55 10.20 -1.25
C PRO A 214 -5.03 10.18 -0.89
N ARG A 215 -5.69 11.34 -0.96
CA ARG A 215 -7.14 11.42 -0.80
C ARG A 215 -7.84 10.54 -1.82
N GLY A 216 -8.89 9.85 -1.39
CA GLY A 216 -9.63 8.91 -2.23
C GLY A 216 -8.96 7.55 -2.41
N SER A 217 -7.80 7.28 -1.81
CA SER A 217 -7.26 5.92 -1.77
C SER A 217 -8.01 5.05 -0.78
N LEU A 218 -8.11 3.75 -1.09
CA LEU A 218 -8.76 2.75 -0.24
C LEU A 218 -8.21 2.81 1.19
N ARG A 219 -6.90 2.71 1.35
CA ARG A 219 -6.21 2.70 2.64
C ARG A 219 -6.54 3.94 3.49
N ARG A 220 -6.48 5.13 2.88
CA ARG A 220 -6.78 6.37 3.59
C ARG A 220 -8.25 6.46 3.98
N ALA A 221 -9.16 6.20 3.06
CA ALA A 221 -10.60 6.24 3.33
C ALA A 221 -11.00 5.22 4.41
N ALA A 222 -10.42 4.02 4.41
CA ALA A 222 -10.66 3.01 5.43
C ALA A 222 -10.14 3.45 6.80
N THR A 223 -8.91 3.95 6.90
CA THR A 223 -8.33 4.44 8.16
C THR A 223 -9.10 5.64 8.72
N GLU A 224 -9.50 6.60 7.87
CA GLU A 224 -10.35 7.73 8.26
C GLU A 224 -11.74 7.27 8.78
N ALA A 225 -12.26 6.16 8.28
CA ALA A 225 -13.49 5.53 8.75
C ALA A 225 -13.31 4.66 10.02
N GLY A 226 -12.11 4.63 10.61
CA GLY A 226 -11.80 3.84 11.80
C GLY A 226 -11.57 2.36 11.53
N ILE A 227 -11.17 2.00 10.30
CA ILE A 227 -10.79 0.65 9.90
C ILE A 227 -9.29 0.67 9.56
N PRO A 228 -8.41 0.30 10.51
CA PRO A 228 -6.97 0.30 10.31
C PRO A 228 -6.59 -0.51 9.07
N THR A 229 -5.97 0.15 8.10
CA THR A 229 -5.64 -0.48 6.81
C THR A 229 -4.22 -0.15 6.41
N ILE A 230 -3.48 -1.19 6.04
CA ILE A 230 -2.12 -1.09 5.52
C ILE A 230 -2.10 -1.44 4.04
N LEU A 231 -0.99 -1.10 3.39
CA LEU A 231 -0.77 -1.43 2.00
C LEU A 231 0.59 -2.15 1.88
N PHE A 232 0.62 -3.26 1.15
CA PHE A 232 1.84 -3.95 0.74
C PHE A 232 2.17 -3.56 -0.70
N GLU A 233 3.42 -3.16 -0.92
CA GLU A 233 3.94 -2.71 -2.22
C GLU A 233 5.10 -3.60 -2.61
N ALA A 234 5.09 -4.19 -3.83
CA ALA A 234 6.18 -5.07 -4.25
C ALA A 234 6.22 -5.32 -5.76
N GLY A 235 7.39 -5.13 -6.37
CA GLY A 235 7.65 -5.46 -7.77
C GLY A 235 7.01 -4.52 -8.78
N GLU A 236 6.74 -5.04 -9.97
CA GLU A 236 6.23 -4.33 -11.13
C GLU A 236 4.80 -4.74 -11.48
N ALA A 237 4.09 -3.86 -12.19
CA ALA A 237 2.84 -4.19 -12.85
C ALA A 237 3.02 -5.24 -13.97
N ALA A 238 1.94 -5.90 -14.35
CA ALA A 238 1.84 -6.88 -15.44
C ALA A 238 2.85 -8.04 -15.39
N ARG A 239 3.45 -8.31 -14.22
CA ARG A 239 4.48 -9.34 -14.04
C ARG A 239 4.37 -10.02 -12.69
N PHE A 240 4.54 -11.35 -12.65
CA PHE A 240 4.67 -12.08 -11.39
C PHE A 240 6.14 -12.09 -10.92
N HIS A 241 6.35 -11.58 -9.73
CA HIS A 241 7.62 -11.68 -9.01
C HIS A 241 7.47 -12.70 -7.87
N ARG A 242 8.02 -13.91 -8.07
CA ARG A 242 7.88 -15.02 -7.10
C ARG A 242 8.24 -14.59 -5.69
N HIS A 243 9.37 -13.93 -5.51
CA HIS A 243 9.84 -13.47 -4.20
C HIS A 243 8.89 -12.45 -3.55
N ALA A 244 8.35 -11.51 -4.34
CA ALA A 244 7.34 -10.56 -3.86
C ALA A 244 6.06 -11.27 -3.41
N VAL A 245 5.64 -12.29 -4.14
CA VAL A 245 4.47 -13.11 -3.79
C VAL A 245 4.70 -13.90 -2.50
N GLU A 246 5.89 -14.47 -2.31
CA GLU A 246 6.28 -15.20 -1.10
C GLU A 246 6.30 -14.28 0.13
N ILE A 247 6.96 -13.11 0.04
CA ILE A 247 6.99 -12.10 1.12
C ILE A 247 5.57 -11.59 1.41
N GLY A 248 4.78 -11.26 0.40
CA GLY A 248 3.43 -10.76 0.57
C GLY A 248 2.48 -11.77 1.21
N ASN A 249 2.59 -13.05 0.82
CA ASN A 249 1.83 -14.14 1.45
C ASN A 249 2.23 -14.30 2.93
N HIS A 250 3.54 -14.27 3.22
CA HIS A 250 4.02 -14.31 4.60
C HIS A 250 3.52 -13.12 5.41
N ALA A 251 3.63 -11.91 4.87
CA ALA A 251 3.15 -10.68 5.51
C ALA A 251 1.65 -10.73 5.84
N ALA A 252 0.83 -11.21 4.90
CA ALA A 252 -0.60 -11.40 5.11
C ALA A 252 -0.90 -12.44 6.20
N LEU A 253 -0.20 -13.59 6.21
CA LEU A 253 -0.35 -14.61 7.25
C LEU A 253 0.06 -14.09 8.64
N GLN A 254 1.16 -13.35 8.76
CA GLN A 254 1.59 -12.72 10.00
C GLN A 254 0.57 -11.71 10.52
N LEU A 255 -0.01 -10.90 9.62
CA LEU A 255 -1.09 -9.98 9.97
C LEU A 255 -2.31 -10.74 10.48
N LEU A 256 -2.77 -11.79 9.79
CA LEU A 256 -3.91 -12.62 10.20
C LEU A 256 -3.65 -13.31 11.56
N SER A 257 -2.41 -13.75 11.81
CA SER A 257 -1.99 -14.28 13.10
C SER A 257 -2.04 -13.22 14.21
N HIS A 258 -1.52 -12.01 13.93
CA HIS A 258 -1.52 -10.90 14.90
C HIS A 258 -2.93 -10.51 15.35
N VAL A 259 -3.88 -10.49 14.42
CA VAL A 259 -5.29 -10.17 14.73
C VAL A 259 -6.09 -11.39 15.22
N GLY A 260 -5.45 -12.56 15.30
CA GLY A 260 -6.02 -13.77 15.90
C GLY A 260 -6.99 -14.55 15.01
N LEU A 261 -6.89 -14.46 13.68
CA LEU A 261 -7.64 -15.32 12.76
C LEU A 261 -7.04 -16.72 12.64
N VAL A 262 -5.72 -16.81 12.72
CA VAL A 262 -4.97 -18.09 12.65
C VAL A 262 -4.15 -18.28 13.89
N GLY A 263 -3.99 -19.55 14.34
CA GLY A 263 -3.31 -19.91 15.58
C GLY A 263 -1.78 -19.90 15.49
N ALA A 264 -1.19 -19.51 14.35
CA ALA A 264 0.25 -19.41 14.20
C ALA A 264 0.82 -18.32 15.14
N ARG A 265 2.03 -18.56 15.71
CA ARG A 265 2.68 -17.52 16.52
C ARG A 265 3.28 -16.45 15.62
N PHE A 266 2.92 -15.20 15.87
CA PHE A 266 3.64 -14.07 15.32
C PHE A 266 5.12 -14.15 15.71
N GLN A 267 6.01 -14.08 14.72
CA GLN A 267 7.44 -13.97 14.93
C GLN A 267 7.90 -12.56 14.57
N PRO A 268 8.39 -11.79 15.55
CA PRO A 268 8.95 -10.48 15.24
C PRO A 268 10.14 -10.65 14.29
N PRO A 269 10.28 -9.77 13.29
CA PRO A 269 11.42 -9.82 12.38
C PRO A 269 12.71 -9.44 13.12
N ALA A 270 13.84 -9.97 12.64
CA ALA A 270 15.16 -9.65 13.18
C ALA A 270 15.52 -8.16 13.02
N PHE A 271 14.99 -7.52 11.98
CA PHE A 271 15.18 -6.10 11.70
C PHE A 271 13.90 -5.48 11.13
N GLN A 272 13.60 -4.28 11.56
CA GLN A 272 12.51 -3.47 10.99
C GLN A 272 12.81 -1.98 11.13
N THR A 273 12.71 -1.23 10.06
CA THR A 273 12.90 0.21 10.05
C THR A 273 11.66 0.95 9.58
N LEU A 274 11.41 2.15 10.14
CA LEU A 274 10.31 3.02 9.72
C LEU A 274 10.86 4.24 8.99
N VAL A 275 10.69 4.25 7.68
CA VAL A 275 10.92 5.39 6.81
C VAL A 275 9.82 6.43 7.04
N ARG A 276 10.19 7.64 7.48
CA ARG A 276 9.24 8.73 7.73
C ARG A 276 9.16 9.74 6.59
N LYS A 277 10.22 9.83 5.78
CA LYS A 277 10.31 10.72 4.63
C LYS A 277 10.88 9.94 3.45
N SER A 278 10.27 10.10 2.30
CA SER A 278 10.76 9.52 1.07
C SER A 278 10.44 10.44 -0.10
N GLU A 279 11.32 10.50 -1.07
CA GLU A 279 11.14 11.33 -2.27
C GLU A 279 11.74 10.64 -3.48
N TRP A 280 11.28 11.08 -4.66
CA TRP A 280 11.80 10.66 -5.93
C TRP A 280 12.92 11.58 -6.38
N VAL A 281 14.10 11.02 -6.64
CA VAL A 281 15.12 11.66 -7.46
C VAL A 281 14.57 11.78 -8.87
N ARG A 282 14.62 12.97 -9.44
CA ARG A 282 14.09 13.25 -10.78
C ARG A 282 15.22 13.63 -11.73
N SER A 283 15.02 13.37 -13.01
CA SER A 283 15.96 13.79 -14.04
C SER A 283 15.73 15.24 -14.44
N ASP A 284 16.82 15.99 -14.60
CA ASP A 284 16.79 17.31 -15.26
C ASP A 284 16.91 17.19 -16.78
N HIS A 285 17.34 16.03 -17.29
CA HIS A 285 17.62 15.78 -18.70
C HIS A 285 16.79 14.63 -19.26
N GLY A 286 16.54 14.66 -20.56
CA GLY A 286 16.06 13.51 -21.32
C GLY A 286 17.23 12.65 -21.80
N GLY A 287 16.95 11.35 -22.06
CA GLY A 287 17.97 10.46 -22.58
C GLY A 287 17.72 8.98 -22.27
N ILE A 288 18.79 8.21 -22.30
CA ILE A 288 18.80 6.78 -21.99
C ILE A 288 19.42 6.62 -20.61
N LEU A 289 18.63 6.17 -19.65
CA LEU A 289 19.03 5.97 -18.26
C LEU A 289 19.72 4.62 -18.08
N ASP A 290 20.87 4.63 -17.42
CA ASP A 290 21.61 3.45 -16.94
C ASP A 290 21.71 3.55 -15.40
N LEU A 291 20.84 2.83 -14.69
CA LEU A 291 20.83 2.79 -13.21
C LEU A 291 21.84 1.76 -12.70
N ARG A 292 22.50 2.12 -11.59
CA ARG A 292 23.46 1.28 -10.87
C ARG A 292 22.97 0.84 -9.50
N VAL A 293 21.69 1.02 -9.23
CA VAL A 293 21.06 0.67 -7.97
C VAL A 293 19.78 -0.11 -8.23
N ASP A 294 19.47 -1.04 -7.32
CA ASP A 294 18.27 -1.85 -7.29
C ASP A 294 17.40 -1.48 -6.09
N PRO A 295 16.08 -1.80 -6.12
CA PRO A 295 15.23 -1.67 -4.94
C PRO A 295 15.80 -2.48 -3.76
N GLY A 296 16.04 -1.82 -2.62
CA GLY A 296 16.66 -2.39 -1.42
C GLY A 296 18.12 -1.98 -1.22
N ASP A 297 18.78 -1.41 -2.21
CA ASP A 297 20.12 -0.88 -2.02
C ASP A 297 20.15 0.28 -1.02
N LEU A 298 21.21 0.32 -0.22
CA LEU A 298 21.47 1.40 0.72
C LEU A 298 22.44 2.40 0.09
N VAL A 299 21.99 3.65 -0.05
CA VAL A 299 22.73 4.72 -0.70
C VAL A 299 23.08 5.84 0.28
N GLU A 300 24.16 6.57 -0.04
CA GLU A 300 24.53 7.79 0.66
C GLU A 300 24.17 9.03 -0.17
N ARG A 301 23.92 10.13 0.53
CA ARG A 301 23.68 11.41 -0.14
C ARG A 301 24.89 11.76 -1.03
N LYS A 302 24.62 12.22 -2.25
CA LYS A 302 25.59 12.52 -3.30
C LYS A 302 26.28 11.30 -3.92
N GLN A 303 25.92 10.07 -3.54
CA GLN A 303 26.41 8.87 -4.22
C GLN A 303 25.92 8.85 -5.67
N PRO A 304 26.77 8.57 -6.67
CA PRO A 304 26.33 8.29 -8.02
C PRO A 304 25.47 7.03 -8.06
N ILE A 305 24.25 7.12 -8.59
CA ILE A 305 23.28 6.01 -8.65
C ILE A 305 22.86 5.65 -10.07
N GLY A 306 23.35 6.38 -11.07
CA GLY A 306 23.10 6.11 -12.48
C GLY A 306 23.76 7.16 -13.38
N SER A 307 23.62 6.95 -14.68
CA SER A 307 24.11 7.85 -15.73
C SER A 307 23.05 8.00 -16.82
N ILE A 308 23.05 9.12 -17.50
CA ILE A 308 22.17 9.42 -18.64
C ILE A 308 23.03 9.60 -19.87
N TYR A 309 22.62 8.98 -20.98
CA TYR A 309 23.30 9.03 -22.27
C TYR A 309 22.36 9.53 -23.37
N ASP A 310 22.95 10.15 -24.42
CA ASP A 310 22.22 10.42 -25.65
C ASP A 310 22.19 9.15 -26.56
N PRO A 311 21.42 9.15 -27.66
CA PRO A 311 21.35 8.01 -28.58
C PRO A 311 22.69 7.68 -29.29
N TYR A 312 23.67 8.56 -29.23
CA TYR A 312 25.02 8.34 -29.77
C TYR A 312 25.97 7.75 -28.72
N GLY A 313 25.49 7.47 -27.52
CA GLY A 313 26.27 6.96 -26.39
C GLY A 313 27.14 8.03 -25.70
N ARG A 314 26.90 9.31 -25.95
CA ARG A 314 27.58 10.40 -25.25
C ARG A 314 26.96 10.59 -23.88
N HIS A 315 27.81 10.74 -22.88
CA HIS A 315 27.39 11.02 -21.52
C HIS A 315 26.73 12.40 -21.43
N VAL A 316 25.53 12.43 -20.85
CA VAL A 316 24.74 13.65 -20.66
C VAL A 316 24.83 14.13 -19.22
N ASP A 317 24.57 13.22 -18.24
CA ASP A 317 24.54 13.58 -16.82
C ASP A 317 24.77 12.36 -15.91
N VAL A 318 25.17 12.62 -14.66
CA VAL A 318 25.27 11.63 -13.58
C VAL A 318 24.14 11.85 -12.58
N VAL A 319 23.31 10.83 -12.41
CA VAL A 319 22.24 10.84 -11.39
C VAL A 319 22.84 10.59 -10.02
N HIS A 320 22.58 11.46 -9.06
CA HIS A 320 23.06 11.36 -7.69
C HIS A 320 21.91 11.17 -6.71
N ALA A 321 22.13 10.38 -5.65
CA ALA A 321 21.21 10.29 -4.52
C ALA A 321 21.11 11.65 -3.80
N ASP A 322 19.90 12.16 -3.61
CA ASP A 322 19.65 13.45 -2.91
C ASP A 322 19.70 13.31 -1.38
N ARG A 323 19.60 12.06 -0.88
CA ARG A 323 19.62 11.71 0.55
C ARG A 323 20.27 10.36 0.79
N SER A 324 20.63 10.09 2.03
CA SER A 324 21.05 8.77 2.50
C SER A 324 19.83 7.94 2.89
N GLY A 325 19.80 6.65 2.49
CA GLY A 325 18.66 5.79 2.82
C GLY A 325 18.58 4.51 2.01
N VAL A 326 17.39 3.94 1.94
CA VAL A 326 17.07 2.73 1.18
C VAL A 326 16.35 3.08 -0.12
N VAL A 327 16.73 2.46 -1.21
CA VAL A 327 16.03 2.56 -2.49
C VAL A 327 14.71 1.79 -2.38
N LEU A 328 13.60 2.51 -2.37
CA LEU A 328 12.24 1.98 -2.30
C LEU A 328 11.68 1.58 -3.66
N GLY A 329 12.17 2.19 -4.72
CA GLY A 329 11.72 1.90 -6.08
C GLY A 329 12.59 2.59 -7.11
N ILE A 330 12.54 2.07 -8.33
CA ILE A 330 13.28 2.57 -9.48
C ILE A 330 12.39 2.64 -10.71
N ALA A 331 12.76 3.54 -11.67
CA ALA A 331 12.26 3.46 -13.03
C ALA A 331 12.88 2.25 -13.71
N THR A 332 12.08 1.43 -14.40
CA THR A 332 12.54 0.29 -15.21
C THR A 332 12.49 0.60 -16.70
N ASP A 333 11.81 1.67 -17.11
CA ASP A 333 11.88 2.21 -18.46
C ASP A 333 13.16 3.04 -18.59
N PRO A 334 14.09 2.67 -19.48
CA PRO A 334 15.32 3.40 -19.66
C PRO A 334 15.16 4.70 -20.47
N LEU A 335 14.05 4.89 -21.17
CA LEU A 335 13.79 6.10 -21.97
C LEU A 335 13.13 7.17 -21.09
N ILE A 336 13.89 8.20 -20.76
CA ILE A 336 13.47 9.21 -19.80
C ILE A 336 13.30 10.60 -20.43
N HIS A 337 12.37 11.35 -19.85
CA HIS A 337 12.13 12.77 -20.15
C HIS A 337 12.54 13.64 -18.96
N PRO A 338 12.84 14.92 -19.16
CA PRO A 338 13.05 15.87 -18.06
C PRO A 338 11.87 15.87 -17.09
N GLY A 339 12.15 15.89 -15.78
CA GLY A 339 11.16 15.81 -14.70
C GLY A 339 10.70 14.41 -14.34
N MET A 340 11.09 13.38 -15.09
CA MET A 340 10.71 12.00 -14.82
C MET A 340 11.32 11.49 -13.52
N ALA A 341 10.56 10.73 -12.73
CA ALA A 341 10.99 10.11 -11.49
C ALA A 341 11.87 8.89 -11.79
N LEU A 342 13.07 8.83 -11.23
CA LEU A 342 14.07 7.81 -11.54
C LEU A 342 14.27 6.82 -10.39
N VAL A 343 14.52 7.32 -9.17
CA VAL A 343 14.80 6.52 -7.98
C VAL A 343 14.04 7.08 -6.78
N HIS A 344 13.26 6.24 -6.12
CA HIS A 344 12.53 6.59 -4.90
C HIS A 344 13.38 6.20 -3.69
N ILE A 345 13.83 7.17 -2.91
CA ILE A 345 14.69 6.93 -1.75
C ILE A 345 13.94 7.20 -0.46
N GLY A 346 13.88 6.21 0.42
CA GLY A 346 13.41 6.31 1.78
C GLY A 346 14.54 6.73 2.72
N GLN A 347 14.41 7.88 3.36
CA GLN A 347 15.45 8.43 4.23
C GLN A 347 15.65 7.57 5.48
N LEU A 348 16.90 7.18 5.73
CA LEU A 348 17.35 6.46 6.91
C LEU A 348 18.49 7.22 7.58
N ASP A 349 18.18 8.03 8.61
CA ASP A 349 19.22 8.79 9.31
C ASP A 349 19.90 7.93 10.39
N LYS A 350 19.18 7.66 11.47
CA LYS A 350 19.71 6.91 12.63
C LYS A 350 19.76 5.39 12.42
N THR A 351 18.99 4.87 11.47
CA THR A 351 18.85 3.43 11.23
C THR A 351 19.62 2.94 10.01
N LEU A 352 20.33 3.82 9.29
CA LEU A 352 21.11 3.43 8.11
C LEU A 352 22.22 2.45 8.46
N GLN A 353 22.98 2.69 9.54
CA GLN A 353 24.02 1.77 9.97
C GLN A 353 23.43 0.42 10.39
N ALA A 354 22.35 0.40 11.17
CA ALA A 354 21.66 -0.84 11.54
C ALA A 354 21.13 -1.62 10.32
N ALA A 355 20.66 -0.93 9.29
CA ALA A 355 20.27 -1.57 8.03
C ALA A 355 21.47 -2.19 7.31
N ARG A 356 22.63 -1.52 7.29
CA ARG A 356 23.87 -2.06 6.73
C ARG A 356 24.35 -3.30 7.48
N ASP A 357 24.34 -3.24 8.80
CA ASP A 357 24.75 -4.37 9.65
C ASP A 357 23.83 -5.57 9.43
N TYR A 358 22.52 -5.33 9.30
CA TYR A 358 21.55 -6.37 9.00
C TYR A 358 21.81 -7.02 7.62
N VAL A 359 22.04 -6.22 6.56
CA VAL A 359 22.36 -6.74 5.22
C VAL A 359 23.71 -7.47 5.24
N ALA A 360 24.74 -6.95 5.91
CA ALA A 360 26.06 -7.58 6.04
C ALA A 360 25.99 -8.93 6.77
N SER A 361 25.02 -9.11 7.68
CA SER A 361 24.77 -10.39 8.36
C SER A 361 23.95 -11.39 7.52
N GLY A 362 23.69 -11.09 6.25
CA GLY A 362 22.90 -11.93 5.35
C GLY A 362 21.40 -11.66 5.37
N GLY A 363 20.96 -10.60 6.05
CA GLY A 363 19.56 -10.17 6.07
C GLY A 363 19.09 -9.64 4.73
N ASP A 364 17.80 -9.82 4.42
CA ASP A 364 17.16 -9.34 3.21
C ASP A 364 16.19 -8.19 3.56
N LEU A 365 16.35 -7.03 2.93
CA LEU A 365 15.45 -5.88 3.06
C LEU A 365 14.18 -6.02 2.22
N GLY A 366 13.99 -7.12 1.52
CA GLY A 366 12.86 -7.35 0.62
C GLY A 366 13.26 -7.18 -0.85
N TYR A 367 14.51 -7.49 -1.19
CA TYR A 367 15.04 -7.42 -2.55
C TYR A 367 14.22 -8.21 -3.55
N ILE A 368 13.95 -7.57 -4.69
CA ILE A 368 13.45 -8.25 -5.88
C ILE A 368 14.62 -8.31 -6.86
N ARG A 369 15.58 -9.21 -6.63
CA ARG A 369 16.62 -9.48 -7.61
C ARG A 369 16.09 -10.42 -8.69
N TRP A 370 16.14 -9.99 -9.93
CA TRP A 370 16.11 -10.91 -11.05
C TRP A 370 17.45 -11.67 -11.04
N LYS A 371 17.48 -12.87 -10.45
CA LYS A 371 18.57 -13.79 -10.70
C LYS A 371 18.29 -14.46 -12.04
N PRO A 372 19.12 -14.30 -13.07
CA PRO A 372 19.00 -15.15 -14.25
C PRO A 372 19.01 -16.61 -13.79
N PRO A 373 18.20 -17.50 -14.41
CA PRO A 373 18.25 -18.91 -14.07
C PRO A 373 19.69 -19.36 -14.14
N LEU A 374 20.19 -19.97 -13.06
CA LEU A 374 21.51 -20.59 -13.02
C LEU A 374 21.61 -21.44 -14.28
N ARG A 375 22.54 -21.14 -15.19
CA ARG A 375 22.89 -22.06 -16.25
C ARG A 375 23.19 -23.39 -15.55
N ARG A 376 22.40 -24.42 -15.82
CA ARG A 376 22.81 -25.77 -15.44
C ARG A 376 24.12 -25.99 -16.18
N GLU A 377 25.21 -26.02 -15.43
CA GLU A 377 26.45 -26.53 -15.95
C GLU A 377 26.19 -28.01 -16.29
N GLY A 378 26.27 -28.36 -17.55
CA GLY A 378 26.14 -29.74 -18.03
C GLY A 378 24.84 -30.07 -18.74
N ALA A 379 24.68 -29.62 -20.00
CA ALA A 379 23.97 -30.32 -21.07
C ALA A 379 24.73 -30.09 -22.36
#